data_9938dc44a6c06b1d3a3809d18ad3f6c7
#
_entry.id   9938dc44a6c06b1d3a3809d18ad3f6c7
#
_cell.length_a   1.000
_cell.length_b   1.000
_cell.length_c   1.000
_cell.angle_alpha   90.00
_cell.angle_beta   90.00
_cell.angle_gamma   90.00
#
_symmetry.space_group_name_H-M   'P 1'
#
loop_
_entity.id
_entity.type
_entity.pdbx_description
1 polymer ?
#
loop_
_entity_poly.entity_id
_entity_poly.type
_entity_poly.pdbx_seq_one_letter_code
_entity_poly.pdbx_strand_id
1 'polypeptide(L)'
;MAEPTHRLEVRGLSAWYGEAQALRDVDLTVGHGEVVTLVGRNGAGKTTLLRSVMGLHRHATGSVVLDGTDASRLNPDARARRGLGWVPDDRGIYASLSVEENLLLPPVTRPESAWSLEQVYAEFPVLRERADFPGTRLSGGEQQMLAMARVLRSGATLLLLDEPSEGLAPVIVQRIGEIIRTIKAQGTSVLLVEQNVTFAATVADRHHLLAQGRVVESLDNDEFRARREELLDHLGM
;
A
#
# COMPACT_ATOMS: atom_id res chain seq x y z
N MET A 1 -0.43 -28.53 -8.72
CA MET A 1 -0.43 -27.84 -7.41
C MET A 1 -1.59 -26.84 -7.45
N ALA A 2 -2.42 -26.75 -6.40
CA ALA A 2 -3.45 -25.72 -6.34
C ALA A 2 -2.78 -24.33 -6.35
N GLU A 3 -3.37 -23.36 -7.05
CA GLU A 3 -2.92 -21.99 -6.98
C GLU A 3 -3.03 -21.47 -5.54
N PRO A 4 -2.06 -20.66 -5.07
CA PRO A 4 -2.14 -20.09 -3.72
C PRO A 4 -3.38 -19.21 -3.61
N THR A 5 -4.16 -19.42 -2.54
CA THR A 5 -5.42 -18.70 -2.31
C THR A 5 -5.22 -17.23 -1.97
N HIS A 6 -4.03 -16.87 -1.51
CA HIS A 6 -3.70 -15.50 -1.10
C HIS A 6 -2.41 -14.99 -1.77
N ARG A 7 -2.47 -13.72 -2.17
CA ARG A 7 -1.31 -12.97 -2.67
C ARG A 7 -0.33 -12.62 -1.54
N LEU A 8 -0.86 -12.32 -0.36
CA LEU A 8 -0.10 -12.07 0.87
C LEU A 8 -0.75 -12.81 2.04
N GLU A 9 0.09 -13.46 2.84
CA GLU A 9 -0.29 -13.93 4.16
C GLU A 9 0.74 -13.44 5.19
N VAL A 10 0.25 -12.86 6.25
CA VAL A 10 1.04 -12.47 7.44
C VAL A 10 0.52 -13.30 8.61
N ARG A 11 1.41 -13.98 9.32
CA ARG A 11 1.04 -14.86 10.44
C ARG A 11 1.91 -14.58 11.65
N GLY A 12 1.27 -14.29 12.77
CA GLY A 12 1.90 -14.07 14.07
C GLY A 12 2.94 -12.95 14.07
N LEU A 13 2.75 -11.93 13.22
CA LEU A 13 3.74 -10.87 13.05
C LEU A 13 3.83 -10.00 14.31
N SER A 14 4.99 -10.01 14.95
CA SER A 14 5.32 -9.14 16.07
C SER A 14 6.57 -8.34 15.77
N ALA A 15 6.61 -7.06 16.16
CA ALA A 15 7.71 -6.15 15.83
C ALA A 15 8.01 -5.19 16.97
N TRP A 16 9.29 -4.80 17.11
CA TRP A 16 9.79 -3.97 18.22
C TRP A 16 10.70 -2.84 17.74
N TYR A 17 10.64 -1.71 18.44
CA TYR A 17 11.62 -0.63 18.41
C TYR A 17 12.33 -0.60 19.77
N GLY A 18 13.54 -1.17 19.86
CA GLY A 18 14.18 -1.44 21.14
C GLY A 18 13.29 -2.34 22.01
N GLU A 19 12.96 -1.89 23.21
CA GLU A 19 12.06 -2.60 24.13
C GLU A 19 10.57 -2.37 23.85
N ALA A 20 10.22 -1.38 23.02
CA ALA A 20 8.84 -1.04 22.73
C ALA A 20 8.26 -1.94 21.65
N GLN A 21 7.25 -2.74 21.99
CA GLN A 21 6.56 -3.61 21.06
C GLN A 21 5.50 -2.81 20.29
N ALA A 22 5.70 -2.70 18.97
CA ALA A 22 4.82 -1.98 18.06
C ALA A 22 3.74 -2.86 17.42
N LEU A 23 4.05 -4.14 17.17
CA LEU A 23 3.09 -5.13 16.65
C LEU A 23 3.06 -6.36 17.55
N ARG A 24 1.87 -6.95 17.70
CA ARG A 24 1.61 -8.04 18.65
C ARG A 24 0.76 -9.12 17.97
N ASP A 25 1.42 -10.16 17.45
CA ASP A 25 0.77 -11.35 16.93
C ASP A 25 -0.29 -11.02 15.85
N VAL A 26 0.14 -10.28 14.83
CA VAL A 26 -0.74 -9.79 13.77
C VAL A 26 -0.88 -10.84 12.69
N ASP A 27 -2.14 -11.22 12.42
CA ASP A 27 -2.52 -12.06 11.29
C ASP A 27 -3.36 -11.24 10.29
N LEU A 28 -3.01 -11.33 9.01
CA LEU A 28 -3.82 -10.79 7.92
C LEU A 28 -3.53 -11.50 6.61
N THR A 29 -4.48 -11.41 5.69
CA THR A 29 -4.34 -11.94 4.34
C THR A 29 -4.82 -10.92 3.31
N VAL A 30 -4.25 -10.98 2.09
CA VAL A 30 -4.73 -10.25 0.91
C VAL A 30 -4.88 -11.28 -0.21
N GLY A 31 -6.06 -11.37 -0.79
CA GLY A 31 -6.34 -12.22 -1.95
C GLY A 31 -5.76 -11.66 -3.25
N HIS A 32 -5.80 -12.45 -4.32
CA HIS A 32 -5.45 -11.98 -5.65
C HIS A 32 -6.51 -11.00 -6.18
N GLY A 33 -6.08 -9.82 -6.66
CA GLY A 33 -6.98 -8.77 -7.13
C GLY A 33 -7.88 -8.19 -6.03
N GLU A 34 -7.53 -8.37 -4.76
CA GLU A 34 -8.25 -7.86 -3.60
C GLU A 34 -7.65 -6.54 -3.12
N VAL A 35 -8.49 -5.63 -2.67
CA VAL A 35 -8.10 -4.45 -1.90
C VAL A 35 -8.48 -4.67 -0.44
N VAL A 36 -7.49 -4.80 0.42
CA VAL A 36 -7.66 -4.93 1.87
C VAL A 36 -7.16 -3.67 2.55
N THR A 37 -7.92 -3.13 3.48
CA THR A 37 -7.43 -2.01 4.30
C THR A 37 -7.04 -2.44 5.70
N LEU A 38 -6.02 -1.75 6.22
CA LEU A 38 -5.66 -1.76 7.62
C LEU A 38 -5.97 -0.37 8.19
N VAL A 39 -7.07 -0.27 8.93
CA VAL A 39 -7.56 0.99 9.49
C VAL A 39 -7.15 1.10 10.96
N GLY A 40 -6.67 2.26 11.37
CA GLY A 40 -6.27 2.49 12.77
C GLY A 40 -5.73 3.89 13.00
N ARG A 41 -5.69 4.31 14.25
CA ARG A 41 -5.15 5.62 14.68
C ARG A 41 -3.66 5.74 14.38
N ASN A 42 -3.16 6.99 14.41
CA ASN A 42 -1.72 7.24 14.38
C ASN A 42 -1.04 6.58 15.58
N GLY A 43 0.09 5.91 15.33
CA GLY A 43 0.80 5.12 16.34
C GLY A 43 0.25 3.72 16.59
N ALA A 44 -0.82 3.27 15.91
CA ALA A 44 -1.35 1.92 16.07
C ALA A 44 -0.44 0.79 15.57
N GLY A 45 0.60 1.13 14.75
CA GLY A 45 1.54 0.15 14.18
C GLY A 45 1.43 -0.05 12.67
N LYS A 46 0.60 0.73 11.96
CA LYS A 46 0.29 0.56 10.54
C LYS A 46 1.54 0.57 9.65
N THR A 47 2.33 1.65 9.68
CA THR A 47 3.60 1.75 8.91
C THR A 47 4.62 0.69 9.33
N THR A 48 4.64 0.31 10.62
CA THR A 48 5.52 -0.78 11.11
C THR A 48 5.15 -2.11 10.46
N LEU A 49 3.86 -2.39 10.26
CA LEU A 49 3.40 -3.57 9.55
C LEU A 49 3.88 -3.54 8.10
N LEU A 50 3.67 -2.45 7.36
CA LEU A 50 4.12 -2.34 5.98
C LEU A 50 5.64 -2.50 5.86
N ARG A 51 6.41 -1.86 6.75
CA ARG A 51 7.88 -2.00 6.80
C ARG A 51 8.31 -3.44 7.09
N SER A 52 7.59 -4.15 7.95
CA SER A 52 7.85 -5.57 8.25
C SER A 52 7.54 -6.46 7.05
N VAL A 53 6.40 -6.22 6.37
CA VAL A 53 6.01 -6.93 5.14
C VAL A 53 7.01 -6.66 4.02
N MET A 54 7.56 -5.44 3.90
CA MET A 54 8.64 -5.12 2.96
C MET A 54 10.00 -5.72 3.32
N GLY A 55 10.19 -6.19 4.57
CA GLY A 55 11.48 -6.66 5.06
C GLY A 55 12.45 -5.54 5.44
N LEU A 56 11.94 -4.33 5.63
CA LEU A 56 12.70 -3.14 6.05
C LEU A 56 12.84 -3.04 7.58
N HIS A 57 11.95 -3.68 8.33
CA HIS A 57 12.00 -3.72 9.79
C HIS A 57 12.73 -4.97 10.27
N ARG A 58 13.86 -4.79 10.98
CA ARG A 58 14.77 -5.90 11.32
C ARG A 58 14.37 -6.68 12.57
N HIS A 59 13.67 -6.03 13.50
CA HIS A 59 13.29 -6.63 14.79
C HIS A 59 11.81 -7.07 14.71
N ALA A 60 11.56 -8.11 13.91
CA ALA A 60 10.25 -8.71 13.76
C ALA A 60 10.33 -10.23 13.82
N THR A 61 9.29 -10.87 14.33
CA THR A 61 9.06 -12.32 14.32
C THR A 61 7.73 -12.63 13.64
N GLY A 62 7.44 -13.90 13.41
CA GLY A 62 6.29 -14.33 12.62
C GLY A 62 6.67 -14.65 11.18
N SER A 63 5.69 -14.80 10.31
CA SER A 63 5.94 -15.14 8.91
C SER A 63 5.22 -14.21 7.93
N VAL A 64 5.87 -13.99 6.78
CA VAL A 64 5.34 -13.28 5.62
C VAL A 64 5.43 -14.23 4.43
N VAL A 65 4.30 -14.55 3.83
CA VAL A 65 4.21 -15.46 2.68
C VAL A 65 3.67 -14.67 1.48
N LEU A 66 4.36 -14.77 0.35
CA LEU A 66 3.99 -14.15 -0.93
C LEU A 66 3.73 -15.25 -1.97
N ASP A 67 2.53 -15.30 -2.52
CA ASP A 67 2.11 -16.36 -3.45
C ASP A 67 2.48 -17.77 -2.97
N GLY A 68 2.14 -18.09 -1.73
CA GLY A 68 2.42 -19.39 -1.12
C GLY A 68 3.90 -19.66 -0.81
N THR A 69 4.81 -18.69 -1.08
CA THR A 69 6.25 -18.83 -0.80
C THR A 69 6.63 -18.03 0.43
N ASP A 70 7.32 -18.65 1.38
CA ASP A 70 7.85 -17.96 2.56
C ASP A 70 8.87 -16.90 2.15
N ALA A 71 8.53 -15.65 2.46
CA ALA A 71 9.35 -14.47 2.22
C ALA A 71 9.95 -13.87 3.50
N SER A 72 9.76 -14.51 4.66
CA SER A 72 10.14 -13.95 5.98
C SER A 72 11.61 -13.58 6.07
N ARG A 73 12.48 -14.35 5.43
CA ARG A 73 13.95 -14.14 5.43
C ARG A 73 14.46 -13.39 4.19
N LEU A 74 13.58 -13.05 3.25
CA LEU A 74 13.98 -12.33 2.05
C LEU A 74 14.24 -10.85 2.38
N ASN A 75 15.30 -10.31 1.78
CA ASN A 75 15.56 -8.87 1.81
C ASN A 75 14.52 -8.09 0.97
N PRO A 76 14.41 -6.76 1.14
CA PRO A 76 13.41 -5.95 0.44
C PRO A 76 13.47 -6.08 -1.09
N ASP A 77 14.67 -6.13 -1.67
CA ASP A 77 14.88 -6.27 -3.09
C ASP A 77 14.38 -7.63 -3.63
N ALA A 78 14.60 -8.73 -2.90
CA ALA A 78 14.07 -10.03 -3.26
C ALA A 78 12.52 -10.09 -3.14
N ARG A 79 11.91 -9.35 -2.21
CA ARG A 79 10.46 -9.20 -2.10
C ARG A 79 9.90 -8.36 -3.25
N ALA A 80 10.59 -7.28 -3.65
CA ALA A 80 10.22 -6.47 -4.80
C ALA A 80 10.22 -7.30 -6.10
N ARG A 81 11.23 -8.15 -6.32
CA ARG A 81 11.26 -9.10 -7.44
C ARG A 81 10.10 -10.12 -7.43
N ARG A 82 9.46 -10.34 -6.30
CA ARG A 82 8.22 -11.14 -6.18
C ARG A 82 6.95 -10.32 -6.38
N GLY A 83 7.09 -9.08 -6.86
CA GLY A 83 5.99 -8.19 -7.19
C GLY A 83 5.44 -7.38 -6.02
N LEU A 84 6.16 -7.29 -4.89
CA LEU A 84 5.79 -6.42 -3.80
C LEU A 84 6.29 -5.00 -4.06
N GLY A 85 5.39 -4.01 -4.06
CA GLY A 85 5.71 -2.60 -4.20
C GLY A 85 5.19 -1.79 -3.02
N TRP A 86 5.91 -0.74 -2.62
CA TRP A 86 5.52 0.11 -1.50
C TRP A 86 5.54 1.59 -1.88
N VAL A 87 4.45 2.27 -1.57
CA VAL A 87 4.30 3.73 -1.64
C VAL A 87 4.26 4.23 -0.20
N PRO A 88 5.35 4.84 0.30
CA PRO A 88 5.40 5.37 1.67
C PRO A 88 4.60 6.66 1.81
N ASP A 89 4.31 7.04 3.05
CA ASP A 89 3.62 8.27 3.44
C ASP A 89 4.34 9.55 2.99
N ASP A 90 5.68 9.54 2.99
CA ASP A 90 6.52 10.63 2.48
C ASP A 90 6.64 10.68 0.94
N ARG A 91 5.95 9.74 0.23
CA ARG A 91 5.93 9.58 -1.24
C ARG A 91 7.28 9.21 -1.84
N GLY A 92 8.38 9.36 -1.14
CA GLY A 92 9.73 9.00 -1.57
C GLY A 92 10.17 9.64 -2.90
N ILE A 93 9.83 10.91 -3.15
CA ILE A 93 10.17 11.60 -4.40
C ILE A 93 11.66 11.93 -4.44
N TYR A 94 12.33 11.57 -5.53
CA TYR A 94 13.73 11.95 -5.77
C TYR A 94 13.82 13.42 -6.17
N ALA A 95 14.26 14.26 -5.22
CA ALA A 95 14.19 15.71 -5.32
C ALA A 95 15.02 16.31 -6.48
N SER A 96 16.11 15.66 -6.85
CA SER A 96 17.02 16.11 -7.91
C SER A 96 16.62 15.67 -9.32
N LEU A 97 15.58 14.85 -9.43
CA LEU A 97 15.14 14.24 -10.68
C LEU A 97 13.85 14.90 -11.20
N SER A 98 13.69 14.93 -12.52
CA SER A 98 12.44 15.29 -13.16
C SER A 98 11.35 14.24 -12.88
N VAL A 99 10.10 14.53 -13.23
CA VAL A 99 9.00 13.60 -13.14
C VAL A 99 9.28 12.33 -13.97
N GLU A 100 9.71 12.49 -15.21
CA GLU A 100 10.03 11.36 -16.08
C GLU A 100 11.22 10.56 -15.55
N GLU A 101 12.28 11.20 -15.08
CA GLU A 101 13.41 10.51 -14.46
C GLU A 101 13.01 9.76 -13.19
N ASN A 102 12.13 10.33 -12.37
CA ASN A 102 11.53 9.63 -11.23
C ASN A 102 10.79 8.36 -11.65
N LEU A 103 10.06 8.39 -12.77
CA LEU A 103 9.35 7.22 -13.31
C LEU A 103 10.32 6.16 -13.87
N LEU A 104 11.44 6.58 -14.46
CA LEU A 104 12.37 5.68 -15.14
C LEU A 104 13.46 5.10 -14.22
N LEU A 105 13.75 5.75 -13.08
CA LEU A 105 14.82 5.34 -12.17
C LEU A 105 14.60 3.95 -11.55
N PRO A 106 13.40 3.57 -11.07
CA PRO A 106 13.21 2.25 -10.48
C PRO A 106 13.40 1.15 -11.52
N PRO A 107 14.15 0.07 -11.20
CA PRO A 107 14.29 -1.04 -12.13
C PRO A 107 12.94 -1.73 -12.35
N VAL A 108 12.69 -2.13 -13.59
CA VAL A 108 11.57 -3.00 -13.92
C VAL A 108 11.93 -4.41 -13.45
N THR A 109 11.30 -4.85 -12.37
CA THR A 109 11.58 -6.15 -11.75
C THR A 109 10.74 -7.28 -12.33
N ARG A 110 9.57 -6.93 -12.90
CA ARG A 110 8.61 -7.86 -13.51
C ARG A 110 8.06 -7.24 -14.82
N PRO A 111 8.75 -7.45 -15.95
CA PRO A 111 8.36 -6.83 -17.22
C PRO A 111 6.95 -7.20 -17.69
N GLU A 112 6.49 -8.41 -17.36
CA GLU A 112 5.17 -8.93 -17.73
C GLU A 112 4.00 -8.18 -17.06
N SER A 113 4.25 -7.54 -15.91
CA SER A 113 3.25 -6.78 -15.14
C SER A 113 3.56 -5.28 -15.12
N ALA A 114 4.69 -4.86 -15.67
CA ALA A 114 5.13 -3.47 -15.63
C ALA A 114 4.31 -2.59 -16.58
N TRP A 115 3.81 -1.47 -16.06
CA TRP A 115 3.19 -0.48 -16.91
C TRP A 115 4.21 0.20 -17.83
N SER A 116 3.87 0.35 -19.10
CA SER A 116 4.65 1.20 -20.02
C SER A 116 4.52 2.67 -19.60
N LEU A 117 5.44 3.51 -20.07
CA LEU A 117 5.35 4.97 -19.82
C LEU A 117 4.07 5.54 -20.44
N GLU A 118 3.61 5.01 -21.58
CA GLU A 118 2.36 5.42 -22.22
C GLU A 118 1.14 5.06 -21.35
N GLN A 119 1.10 3.87 -20.75
CA GLN A 119 0.03 3.49 -19.82
C GLN A 119 0.02 4.39 -18.60
N VAL A 120 1.20 4.72 -18.04
CA VAL A 120 1.31 5.66 -16.93
C VAL A 120 0.75 7.03 -17.34
N TYR A 121 1.14 7.56 -18.47
CA TYR A 121 0.68 8.88 -18.92
C TYR A 121 -0.79 8.91 -19.33
N ALA A 122 -1.36 7.77 -19.75
CA ALA A 122 -2.79 7.64 -19.99
C ALA A 122 -3.60 7.70 -18.68
N GLU A 123 -3.13 7.03 -17.62
CA GLU A 123 -3.82 7.02 -16.32
C GLU A 123 -3.52 8.27 -15.49
N PHE A 124 -2.31 8.86 -15.65
CA PHE A 124 -1.83 10.03 -14.91
C PHE A 124 -1.44 11.18 -15.88
N PRO A 125 -2.39 11.81 -16.59
CA PRO A 125 -2.06 12.80 -17.63
C PRO A 125 -1.20 13.97 -17.12
N VAL A 126 -1.42 14.40 -15.88
CA VAL A 126 -0.65 15.47 -15.25
C VAL A 126 0.85 15.16 -15.17
N LEU A 127 1.23 13.88 -15.06
CA LEU A 127 2.65 13.50 -15.06
C LEU A 127 3.29 13.67 -16.42
N ARG A 128 2.52 13.52 -17.51
CA ARG A 128 2.97 13.81 -18.87
C ARG A 128 3.17 15.30 -19.09
N GLU A 129 2.20 16.11 -18.66
CA GLU A 129 2.23 17.56 -18.79
C GLU A 129 3.41 18.18 -18.02
N ARG A 130 3.88 17.49 -16.99
CA ARG A 130 4.95 17.92 -16.10
C ARG A 130 6.22 17.07 -16.18
N ALA A 131 6.39 16.28 -17.26
CA ALA A 131 7.46 15.30 -17.39
C ALA A 131 8.86 15.86 -17.10
N ASP A 132 9.14 17.07 -17.58
CA ASP A 132 10.42 17.76 -17.42
C ASP A 132 10.55 18.56 -16.11
N PHE A 133 9.48 18.69 -15.31
CA PHE A 133 9.54 19.43 -14.06
C PHE A 133 10.22 18.61 -12.96
N PRO A 134 10.98 19.25 -12.04
CA PRO A 134 11.44 18.60 -10.83
C PRO A 134 10.27 17.99 -10.06
N GLY A 135 10.39 16.73 -9.64
CA GLY A 135 9.32 16.02 -8.92
C GLY A 135 8.86 16.75 -7.65
N THR A 136 9.74 17.54 -7.02
CA THR A 136 9.42 18.35 -5.84
C THR A 136 8.55 19.59 -6.12
N ARG A 137 8.42 20.00 -7.38
CA ARG A 137 7.52 21.11 -7.77
C ARG A 137 6.07 20.67 -8.00
N LEU A 138 5.82 19.39 -7.96
CA LEU A 138 4.47 18.85 -8.00
C LEU A 138 3.73 19.19 -6.70
N SER A 139 2.41 19.38 -6.80
CA SER A 139 1.52 19.42 -5.62
C SER A 139 1.56 18.09 -4.87
N GLY A 140 1.13 18.07 -3.61
CA GLY A 140 1.09 16.85 -2.82
C GLY A 140 0.34 15.70 -3.49
N GLY A 141 -0.78 15.98 -4.14
CA GLY A 141 -1.54 14.97 -4.88
C GLY A 141 -0.84 14.47 -6.14
N GLU A 142 -0.20 15.35 -6.90
CA GLU A 142 0.61 14.97 -8.06
C GLU A 142 1.83 14.13 -7.65
N GLN A 143 2.47 14.45 -6.52
CA GLN A 143 3.55 13.63 -5.96
C GLN A 143 3.05 12.24 -5.55
N GLN A 144 1.84 12.14 -4.98
CA GLN A 144 1.23 10.86 -4.63
C GLN A 144 0.99 10.02 -5.89
N MET A 145 0.45 10.63 -6.95
CA MET A 145 0.28 9.96 -8.24
C MET A 145 1.62 9.51 -8.84
N LEU A 146 2.67 10.34 -8.75
CA LEU A 146 4.01 9.98 -9.20
C LEU A 146 4.58 8.79 -8.41
N ALA A 147 4.39 8.76 -7.09
CA ALA A 147 4.84 7.65 -6.25
C ALA A 147 4.14 6.33 -6.61
N MET A 148 2.82 6.35 -6.81
CA MET A 148 2.05 5.18 -7.27
C MET A 148 2.51 4.73 -8.67
N ALA A 149 2.63 5.65 -9.61
CA ALA A 149 3.05 5.37 -10.97
C ALA A 149 4.43 4.70 -11.04
N ARG A 150 5.39 5.13 -10.21
CA ARG A 150 6.71 4.50 -10.11
C ARG A 150 6.64 3.02 -9.74
N VAL A 151 5.79 2.70 -8.76
CA VAL A 151 5.63 1.33 -8.28
C VAL A 151 4.94 0.47 -9.35
N LEU A 152 3.93 0.99 -10.05
CA LEU A 152 3.28 0.30 -11.17
C LEU A 152 4.27 0.04 -12.32
N ARG A 153 5.14 1.01 -12.62
CA ARG A 153 6.20 0.84 -13.63
C ARG A 153 7.22 -0.24 -13.27
N SER A 154 7.49 -0.48 -12.00
CA SER A 154 8.40 -1.56 -11.60
C SER A 154 7.82 -2.97 -11.82
N GLY A 155 6.52 -3.09 -12.10
CA GLY A 155 5.83 -4.36 -12.29
C GLY A 155 5.29 -4.95 -11.00
N ALA A 156 5.04 -4.13 -9.99
CA ALA A 156 4.43 -4.59 -8.75
C ALA A 156 3.00 -5.11 -8.99
N THR A 157 2.70 -6.27 -8.42
CA THR A 157 1.39 -6.93 -8.48
C THR A 157 0.69 -7.00 -7.11
N LEU A 158 1.41 -6.57 -6.07
CA LEU A 158 0.87 -6.28 -4.73
C LEU A 158 1.41 -4.93 -4.29
N LEU A 159 0.53 -3.95 -4.16
CA LEU A 159 0.87 -2.61 -3.69
C LEU A 159 0.60 -2.49 -2.19
N LEU A 160 1.59 -1.99 -1.46
CA LEU A 160 1.44 -1.50 -0.10
C LEU A 160 1.34 0.03 -0.18
N LEU A 161 0.21 0.60 0.23
CA LEU A 161 -0.04 2.04 0.22
C LEU A 161 -0.14 2.54 1.66
N ASP A 162 0.74 3.48 2.03
CA ASP A 162 0.80 4.04 3.39
C ASP A 162 0.15 5.44 3.42
N GLU A 163 -1.06 5.52 3.94
CA GLU A 163 -1.89 6.73 4.10
C GLU A 163 -1.96 7.63 2.84
N PRO A 164 -2.30 7.07 1.65
CA PRO A 164 -2.22 7.81 0.40
C PRO A 164 -3.21 8.98 0.30
N SER A 165 -4.21 9.06 1.18
CA SER A 165 -5.19 10.15 1.21
C SER A 165 -4.80 11.30 2.15
N GLU A 166 -3.77 11.13 3.00
CA GLU A 166 -3.45 12.09 4.05
C GLU A 166 -3.02 13.45 3.49
N GLY A 167 -3.62 14.51 4.04
CA GLY A 167 -3.29 15.91 3.71
C GLY A 167 -3.66 16.33 2.28
N LEU A 168 -4.49 15.54 1.57
CA LEU A 168 -4.89 15.84 0.20
C LEU A 168 -6.31 16.42 0.11
N ALA A 169 -6.52 17.24 -0.92
CA ALA A 169 -7.85 17.76 -1.21
C ALA A 169 -8.83 16.64 -1.62
N PRO A 170 -10.13 16.75 -1.29
CA PRO A 170 -11.12 15.70 -1.56
C PRO A 170 -11.16 15.21 -3.01
N VAL A 171 -10.99 16.10 -3.99
CA VAL A 171 -10.96 15.75 -5.42
C VAL A 171 -9.77 14.85 -5.76
N ILE A 172 -8.63 15.06 -5.10
CA ILE A 172 -7.43 14.21 -5.29
C ILE A 172 -7.64 12.85 -4.62
N VAL A 173 -8.23 12.82 -3.42
CA VAL A 173 -8.57 11.57 -2.72
C VAL A 173 -9.52 10.72 -3.58
N GLN A 174 -10.53 11.34 -4.20
CA GLN A 174 -11.42 10.67 -5.14
C GLN A 174 -10.63 10.08 -6.33
N ARG A 175 -9.71 10.86 -6.92
CA ARG A 175 -8.87 10.40 -8.04
C ARG A 175 -7.98 9.22 -7.66
N ILE A 176 -7.37 9.24 -6.46
CA ILE A 176 -6.59 8.10 -5.94
C ILE A 176 -7.51 6.86 -5.81
N GLY A 177 -8.72 7.02 -5.34
CA GLY A 177 -9.69 5.92 -5.27
C GLY A 177 -10.03 5.33 -6.64
N GLU A 178 -10.18 6.16 -7.68
CA GLU A 178 -10.38 5.70 -9.06
C GLU A 178 -9.17 4.89 -9.55
N ILE A 179 -7.97 5.38 -9.31
CA ILE A 179 -6.72 4.68 -9.67
C ILE A 179 -6.65 3.32 -8.96
N ILE A 180 -6.95 3.24 -7.66
CA ILE A 180 -6.96 1.97 -6.92
C ILE A 180 -7.94 0.99 -7.55
N ARG A 181 -9.14 1.44 -7.94
CA ARG A 181 -10.12 0.58 -8.63
C ARG A 181 -9.64 0.13 -10.01
N THR A 182 -8.98 1.02 -10.77
CA THR A 182 -8.39 0.69 -12.08
C THR A 182 -7.33 -0.40 -11.95
N ILE A 183 -6.36 -0.25 -11.04
CA ILE A 183 -5.29 -1.24 -10.88
C ILE A 183 -5.82 -2.57 -10.33
N LYS A 184 -6.82 -2.53 -9.44
CA LYS A 184 -7.53 -3.73 -8.97
C LYS A 184 -8.19 -4.47 -10.14
N ALA A 185 -8.91 -3.76 -11.02
CA ALA A 185 -9.56 -4.34 -12.19
C ALA A 185 -8.56 -5.01 -13.17
N GLN A 186 -7.29 -4.60 -13.13
CA GLN A 186 -6.19 -5.20 -13.88
C GLN A 186 -5.50 -6.36 -13.12
N GLY A 187 -6.05 -6.79 -11.97
CA GLY A 187 -5.56 -7.92 -11.18
C GLY A 187 -4.49 -7.58 -10.14
N THR A 188 -4.15 -6.31 -9.95
CA THR A 188 -3.22 -5.90 -8.89
C THR A 188 -3.92 -5.94 -7.53
N SER A 189 -3.29 -6.61 -6.55
CA SER A 189 -3.75 -6.63 -5.16
C SER A 189 -3.23 -5.40 -4.42
N VAL A 190 -3.97 -4.95 -3.40
CA VAL A 190 -3.58 -3.76 -2.61
C VAL A 190 -3.77 -4.02 -1.13
N LEU A 191 -2.75 -3.76 -0.33
CA LEU A 191 -2.87 -3.54 1.11
C LEU A 191 -2.76 -2.05 1.38
N LEU A 192 -3.87 -1.45 1.73
CA LEU A 192 -4.02 -0.02 1.96
C LEU A 192 -4.04 0.25 3.46
N VAL A 193 -3.08 1.00 3.95
CA VAL A 193 -3.09 1.52 5.32
C VAL A 193 -3.74 2.89 5.31
N GLU A 194 -4.73 3.10 6.18
CA GLU A 194 -5.50 4.34 6.23
C GLU A 194 -5.95 4.70 7.65
N GLN A 195 -6.09 6.00 7.88
CA GLN A 195 -6.87 6.53 8.99
C GLN A 195 -8.26 6.97 8.51
N ASN A 196 -8.40 7.37 7.26
CA ASN A 196 -9.65 7.86 6.67
C ASN A 196 -10.62 6.69 6.39
N VAL A 197 -11.48 6.39 7.37
CA VAL A 197 -12.52 5.35 7.31
C VAL A 197 -13.45 5.55 6.08
N THR A 198 -13.82 6.80 5.79
CA THR A 198 -14.69 7.11 4.66
C THR A 198 -14.04 6.75 3.32
N PHE A 199 -12.77 7.11 3.14
CA PHE A 199 -12.04 6.75 1.93
C PHE A 199 -11.83 5.23 1.84
N ALA A 200 -11.41 4.57 2.92
CA ALA A 200 -11.24 3.13 2.99
C ALA A 200 -12.49 2.38 2.50
N ALA A 201 -13.68 2.77 2.97
CA ALA A 201 -14.98 2.19 2.58
C ALA A 201 -15.32 2.35 1.08
N THR A 202 -14.67 3.30 0.36
CA THR A 202 -14.95 3.52 -1.07
C THR A 202 -14.16 2.62 -2.01
N VAL A 203 -13.07 2.01 -1.54
CA VAL A 203 -12.11 1.30 -2.39
C VAL A 203 -11.87 -0.16 -2.01
N ALA A 204 -12.09 -0.53 -0.76
CA ALA A 204 -11.71 -1.85 -0.24
C ALA A 204 -12.83 -2.88 -0.32
N ASP A 205 -12.43 -4.15 -0.37
CA ASP A 205 -13.30 -5.32 -0.26
C ASP A 205 -13.44 -5.77 1.20
N ARG A 206 -12.35 -5.64 1.95
CA ARG A 206 -12.25 -6.10 3.33
C ARG A 206 -11.38 -5.17 4.17
N HIS A 207 -11.64 -5.13 5.47
CA HIS A 207 -11.01 -4.23 6.41
C HIS A 207 -10.49 -4.98 7.63
N HIS A 208 -9.30 -4.61 8.08
CA HIS A 208 -8.77 -4.99 9.39
C HIS A 208 -8.64 -3.74 10.25
N LEU A 209 -9.12 -3.81 11.48
CA LEU A 209 -8.99 -2.74 12.47
C LEU A 209 -7.75 -3.01 13.31
N LEU A 210 -6.79 -2.09 13.27
CA LEU A 210 -5.56 -2.16 14.06
C LEU A 210 -5.63 -1.22 15.26
N ALA A 211 -5.52 -1.78 16.45
CA ALA A 211 -5.43 -1.01 17.69
C ALA A 211 -4.29 -1.57 18.56
N GLN A 212 -3.43 -0.68 19.08
CA GLN A 212 -2.33 -1.02 19.98
C GLN A 212 -1.45 -2.19 19.47
N GLY A 213 -1.21 -2.22 18.15
CA GLY A 213 -0.38 -3.23 17.50
C GLY A 213 -1.06 -4.58 17.27
N ARG A 214 -2.38 -4.69 17.44
CA ARG A 214 -3.16 -5.92 17.19
C ARG A 214 -4.26 -5.68 16.19
N VAL A 215 -4.53 -6.65 15.34
CA VAL A 215 -5.80 -6.71 14.61
C VAL A 215 -6.89 -7.10 15.60
N VAL A 216 -7.79 -6.18 15.87
CA VAL A 216 -8.88 -6.38 16.84
C VAL A 216 -10.17 -6.86 16.21
N GLU A 217 -10.34 -6.56 14.92
CA GLU A 217 -11.51 -6.95 14.16
C GLU A 217 -11.21 -7.03 12.66
N SER A 218 -11.93 -7.90 11.95
CA SER A 218 -11.87 -8.03 10.49
C SER A 218 -13.29 -8.06 9.95
N LEU A 219 -13.59 -7.18 8.98
CA LEU A 219 -14.92 -6.94 8.46
C LEU A 219 -14.90 -6.98 6.93
N ASP A 220 -15.98 -7.45 6.32
CA ASP A 220 -16.22 -7.17 4.91
C ASP A 220 -16.64 -5.69 4.71
N ASN A 221 -16.72 -5.24 3.44
CA ASN A 221 -16.98 -3.82 3.17
C ASN A 221 -18.43 -3.42 3.49
N ASP A 222 -19.39 -4.34 3.43
CA ASP A 222 -20.79 -4.03 3.73
C ASP A 222 -20.99 -3.88 5.25
N GLU A 223 -20.40 -4.77 6.05
CA GLU A 223 -20.35 -4.65 7.51
C GLU A 223 -19.62 -3.39 7.95
N PHE A 224 -18.46 -3.08 7.33
CA PHE A 224 -17.69 -1.89 7.63
C PHE A 224 -18.48 -0.60 7.35
N ARG A 225 -19.18 -0.52 6.23
CA ARG A 225 -20.06 0.62 5.89
C ARG A 225 -21.23 0.76 6.84
N ALA A 226 -21.86 -0.36 7.21
CA ALA A 226 -22.99 -0.36 8.14
C ALA A 226 -22.61 0.15 9.54
N ARG A 227 -21.38 -0.12 9.99
CA ARG A 227 -20.87 0.23 11.32
C ARG A 227 -19.97 1.46 11.32
N ARG A 228 -19.92 2.24 10.23
CA ARG A 228 -18.95 3.35 10.06
C ARG A 228 -18.94 4.34 11.22
N GLU A 229 -20.09 4.75 11.72
CA GLU A 229 -20.19 5.73 12.82
C GLU A 229 -19.65 5.14 14.14
N GLU A 230 -20.00 3.90 14.46
CA GLU A 230 -19.46 3.16 15.59
C GLU A 230 -17.92 3.04 15.52
N LEU A 231 -17.40 2.73 14.32
CA LEU A 231 -15.96 2.58 14.09
C LEU A 231 -15.20 3.91 14.23
N LEU A 232 -15.78 5.02 13.77
CA LEU A 232 -15.24 6.36 13.96
C LEU A 232 -15.13 6.68 15.46
N ASP A 233 -16.18 6.43 16.25
CA ASP A 233 -16.19 6.64 17.70
C ASP A 233 -15.16 5.76 18.41
N HIS A 234 -15.10 4.46 18.07
CA HIS A 234 -14.14 3.50 18.65
C HIS A 234 -12.68 3.85 18.34
N LEU A 235 -12.42 4.31 17.12
CA LEU A 235 -11.09 4.73 16.71
C LEU A 235 -10.78 6.18 17.18
N GLY A 236 -11.78 6.89 17.75
CA GLY A 236 -11.62 8.27 18.24
C GLY A 236 -11.24 9.24 17.12
N MET A 237 -11.87 9.06 15.96
CA MET A 237 -11.68 9.85 14.74
C MET A 237 -12.88 10.75 14.46
#